data_233b151f2ff51ec2a26fb60deb8d7a9a
#
_entry.id   233b151f2ff51ec2a26fb60deb8d7a9a
#
_cell.length_a   1.000
_cell.length_b   1.000
_cell.length_c   1.000
_cell.angle_alpha   90.00
_cell.angle_beta   90.00
_cell.angle_gamma   90.00
#
_symmetry.space_group_name_H-M   'P 1'
#
loop_
_entity.id
_entity.type
_entity.pdbx_description
1 polymer ?
#
loop_
_entity_poly.entity_id
_entity_poly.type
_entity_poly.pdbx_seq_one_letter_code
_entity_poly.pdbx_strand_id
1 'polypeptide(L)'
;MITPEAFKTAWQRVDDNLIRCTQGQVEGLGFRENTIHFLLVAGLPDDAAPFLSFSYLAEGRLRGVGEVFKVRESLSRYKAIGFDGNGCPICVDVGQGDLIVCLNHDHDFEAVFVNASVHQLAETLLAFLHFGEAVRAVNGVNTSYDEVFTDAQFNSLVERITVIDGEALQEGNFWQQALQTLLANRNFYQQERENKDR
;
A
#
# COMPACT_ATOMS: atom_id res chain seq x y z
N MET A 1 -2.41 -2.66 16.31
CA MET A 1 -3.31 -2.80 15.12
C MET A 1 -4.35 -1.70 15.19
N ILE A 2 -4.40 -0.84 14.18
CA ILE A 2 -5.29 0.34 14.14
C ILE A 2 -6.76 -0.08 13.95
N THR A 3 -7.70 0.65 14.57
CA THR A 3 -9.13 0.47 14.25
C THR A 3 -9.51 1.23 12.98
N PRO A 4 -10.58 0.83 12.27
CA PRO A 4 -11.05 1.54 11.07
C PRO A 4 -11.30 3.03 11.33
N GLU A 5 -11.95 3.37 12.45
CA GLU A 5 -12.28 4.74 12.84
C GLU A 5 -11.02 5.57 13.12
N ALA A 6 -10.04 4.98 13.82
CA ALA A 6 -8.78 5.63 14.11
C ALA A 6 -7.97 5.90 12.82
N PHE A 7 -7.92 4.91 11.91
CA PHE A 7 -7.29 5.10 10.60
C PHE A 7 -7.96 6.21 9.81
N LYS A 8 -9.28 6.15 9.65
CA LYS A 8 -10.06 7.17 8.95
C LYS A 8 -9.78 8.56 9.51
N THR A 9 -9.83 8.71 10.84
CA THR A 9 -9.59 10.01 11.49
C THR A 9 -8.16 10.50 11.27
N ALA A 10 -7.16 9.61 11.33
CA ALA A 10 -5.76 9.97 11.12
C ALA A 10 -5.49 10.36 9.66
N TRP A 11 -6.02 9.61 8.70
CA TRP A 11 -5.86 9.88 7.27
C TRP A 11 -6.52 11.19 6.85
N GLN A 12 -7.77 11.40 7.23
CA GLN A 12 -8.55 12.59 6.87
C GLN A 12 -8.01 13.93 7.43
N ARG A 13 -7.07 13.89 8.36
CA ARG A 13 -6.35 15.10 8.81
C ARG A 13 -5.37 15.64 7.76
N VAL A 14 -4.93 14.79 6.84
CA VAL A 14 -3.92 15.10 5.83
C VAL A 14 -4.54 15.10 4.44
N ASP A 15 -5.39 14.11 4.15
CA ASP A 15 -6.02 13.92 2.85
C ASP A 15 -7.42 13.32 3.04
N ASP A 16 -8.37 13.67 2.16
CA ASP A 16 -9.76 13.17 2.23
C ASP A 16 -10.11 12.34 0.97
N ASN A 17 -9.22 11.44 0.59
CA ASN A 17 -9.38 10.58 -0.58
C ASN A 17 -9.74 9.11 -0.25
N LEU A 18 -10.33 8.83 0.91
CA LEU A 18 -10.70 7.46 1.30
C LEU A 18 -11.90 6.93 0.52
N ILE A 19 -11.73 5.80 -0.14
CA ILE A 19 -12.76 5.06 -0.86
C ILE A 19 -13.25 3.91 0.01
N ARG A 20 -14.54 3.91 0.36
CA ARG A 20 -15.17 2.87 1.17
C ARG A 20 -15.98 1.94 0.29
N CYS A 21 -15.90 0.64 0.58
CA CYS A 21 -16.80 -0.33 -0.04
C CYS A 21 -18.23 -0.19 0.48
N THR A 22 -19.17 -0.64 -0.31
CA THR A 22 -20.56 -0.92 0.10
C THR A 22 -20.70 -2.37 0.53
N GLN A 23 -21.74 -2.71 1.29
CA GLN A 23 -22.03 -4.08 1.69
C GLN A 23 -22.13 -5.03 0.49
N GLY A 24 -22.79 -4.61 -0.60
CA GLY A 24 -22.94 -5.44 -1.81
C GLY A 24 -21.63 -5.71 -2.55
N GLN A 25 -20.61 -4.86 -2.37
CA GLN A 25 -19.29 -5.09 -2.99
C GLN A 25 -18.49 -6.18 -2.28
N VAL A 26 -18.63 -6.31 -0.96
CA VAL A 26 -17.85 -7.25 -0.14
C VAL A 26 -18.60 -8.57 0.12
N GLU A 27 -19.90 -8.61 -0.15
CA GLU A 27 -20.74 -9.78 0.09
C GLU A 27 -20.33 -10.97 -0.79
N GLY A 28 -20.24 -12.17 -0.18
CA GLY A 28 -19.92 -13.40 -0.88
C GLY A 28 -18.49 -13.55 -1.39
N LEU A 29 -17.59 -12.62 -1.05
CA LEU A 29 -16.18 -12.68 -1.48
C LEU A 29 -15.31 -13.60 -0.62
N GLY A 30 -15.80 -14.03 0.55
CA GLY A 30 -15.07 -14.89 1.47
C GLY A 30 -14.12 -14.13 2.42
N PHE A 31 -14.22 -12.80 2.50
CA PHE A 31 -13.47 -12.01 3.46
C PHE A 31 -13.87 -12.32 4.90
N ARG A 32 -12.93 -12.20 5.83
CA ARG A 32 -13.20 -12.21 7.27
C ARG A 32 -13.97 -10.97 7.71
N GLU A 33 -14.70 -11.06 8.82
CA GLU A 33 -15.50 -9.94 9.36
C GLU A 33 -14.67 -8.68 9.60
N ASN A 34 -13.45 -8.82 10.11
CA ASN A 34 -12.57 -7.67 10.36
C ASN A 34 -12.17 -6.95 9.07
N THR A 35 -11.90 -7.69 7.98
CA THR A 35 -11.61 -7.11 6.67
C THR A 35 -12.84 -6.40 6.11
N ILE A 36 -14.00 -7.04 6.16
CA ILE A 36 -15.28 -6.43 5.75
C ILE A 36 -15.52 -5.14 6.53
N HIS A 37 -15.43 -5.20 7.85
CA HIS A 37 -15.66 -4.03 8.70
C HIS A 37 -14.72 -2.88 8.36
N PHE A 38 -13.41 -3.19 8.16
CA PHE A 38 -12.44 -2.16 7.79
C PHE A 38 -12.81 -1.48 6.46
N LEU A 39 -13.10 -2.25 5.42
CA LEU A 39 -13.40 -1.73 4.09
C LEU A 39 -14.72 -0.94 4.05
N LEU A 40 -15.69 -1.27 4.90
CA LEU A 40 -16.98 -0.55 5.00
C LEU A 40 -16.86 0.76 5.78
N VAL A 41 -16.07 0.79 6.86
CA VAL A 41 -16.01 1.92 7.79
C VAL A 41 -14.95 2.94 7.38
N ALA A 42 -13.74 2.48 7.12
CA ALA A 42 -12.62 3.33 6.73
C ALA A 42 -12.37 3.34 5.22
N GLY A 43 -12.36 2.17 4.58
CA GLY A 43 -11.89 2.04 3.22
C GLY A 43 -10.37 2.18 3.12
N LEU A 44 -9.89 2.45 1.91
CA LEU A 44 -8.47 2.72 1.61
C LEU A 44 -8.37 3.99 0.77
N PRO A 45 -7.21 4.68 0.76
CA PRO A 45 -7.04 5.92 -0.01
C PRO A 45 -7.09 5.64 -1.51
N ASP A 46 -7.63 6.58 -2.29
CA ASP A 46 -7.59 6.51 -3.76
C ASP A 46 -6.16 6.33 -4.24
N ASP A 47 -5.28 7.23 -3.81
CA ASP A 47 -3.85 7.15 -4.06
C ASP A 47 -3.06 7.19 -2.75
N ALA A 48 -2.00 6.42 -2.67
CA ALA A 48 -1.09 6.37 -1.53
C ALA A 48 0.37 6.15 -1.95
N ALA A 49 1.30 6.73 -1.19
CA ALA A 49 2.73 6.41 -1.32
C ALA A 49 3.00 4.93 -0.95
N PRO A 50 3.96 4.26 -1.60
CA PRO A 50 4.71 4.66 -2.78
C PRO A 50 4.06 4.12 -4.07
N PHE A 51 3.26 4.90 -4.77
CA PHE A 51 2.62 4.54 -6.05
C PHE A 51 1.55 3.43 -5.95
N LEU A 52 0.76 3.43 -4.88
CA LEU A 52 -0.41 2.55 -4.72
C LEU A 52 -1.69 3.30 -5.07
N SER A 53 -2.62 2.64 -5.77
CA SER A 53 -3.97 3.15 -5.99
C SER A 53 -5.00 2.12 -5.58
N PHE A 54 -6.00 2.56 -4.82
CA PHE A 54 -7.15 1.75 -4.44
C PHE A 54 -8.46 2.27 -5.07
N SER A 55 -8.35 3.08 -6.15
CA SER A 55 -9.48 3.57 -6.96
C SER A 55 -10.41 2.43 -7.42
N TYR A 56 -9.86 1.23 -7.57
CA TYR A 56 -10.62 0.02 -7.91
C TYR A 56 -11.77 -0.29 -6.92
N LEU A 57 -11.67 0.15 -5.67
CA LEU A 57 -12.75 0.03 -4.68
C LEU A 57 -14.01 0.82 -5.06
N ALA A 58 -13.88 1.85 -5.91
CA ALA A 58 -15.02 2.62 -6.43
C ALA A 58 -15.71 1.96 -7.63
N GLU A 59 -15.09 0.94 -8.27
CA GLU A 59 -15.54 0.35 -9.52
C GLU A 59 -16.61 -0.75 -9.38
N GLY A 60 -17.57 -0.61 -8.50
CA GLY A 60 -18.65 -1.56 -8.36
C GLY A 60 -18.22 -2.85 -7.63
N ARG A 61 -18.55 -4.04 -8.18
CA ARG A 61 -18.28 -5.32 -7.49
C ARG A 61 -16.79 -5.68 -7.54
N LEU A 62 -16.19 -5.95 -6.39
CA LEU A 62 -14.85 -6.52 -6.32
C LEU A 62 -14.85 -7.95 -6.89
N ARG A 63 -13.77 -8.31 -7.59
CA ARG A 63 -13.65 -9.58 -8.31
C ARG A 63 -12.32 -10.26 -8.01
N GLY A 64 -12.29 -11.58 -8.24
CA GLY A 64 -11.05 -12.34 -8.21
C GLY A 64 -10.15 -12.00 -9.40
N VAL A 65 -8.85 -12.08 -9.19
CA VAL A 65 -7.86 -11.79 -10.25
C VAL A 65 -8.05 -12.68 -11.48
N GLY A 66 -8.44 -13.95 -11.29
CA GLY A 66 -8.77 -14.85 -12.39
C GLY A 66 -9.86 -14.30 -13.32
N GLU A 67 -10.87 -13.62 -12.76
CA GLU A 67 -11.95 -12.99 -13.51
C GLU A 67 -11.51 -11.67 -14.16
N VAL A 68 -10.79 -10.82 -13.41
CA VAL A 68 -10.32 -9.49 -13.88
C VAL A 68 -9.39 -9.63 -15.08
N PHE A 69 -8.40 -10.49 -14.99
CA PHE A 69 -7.37 -10.68 -16.02
C PHE A 69 -7.71 -11.80 -17.02
N LYS A 70 -8.84 -12.51 -16.84
CA LYS A 70 -9.24 -13.66 -17.67
C LYS A 70 -8.16 -14.75 -17.74
N VAL A 71 -7.55 -15.03 -16.59
CA VAL A 71 -6.48 -16.01 -16.40
C VAL A 71 -6.96 -17.18 -15.56
N ARG A 72 -6.05 -18.03 -15.07
CA ARG A 72 -6.36 -19.25 -14.31
C ARG A 72 -7.38 -19.04 -13.20
N GLU A 73 -8.37 -19.91 -13.12
CA GLU A 73 -9.42 -19.89 -12.07
C GLU A 73 -8.83 -19.99 -10.64
N SER A 74 -7.68 -20.65 -10.50
CA SER A 74 -6.97 -20.75 -9.22
C SER A 74 -6.59 -19.38 -8.61
N LEU A 75 -6.51 -18.33 -9.43
CA LEU A 75 -6.27 -16.96 -8.98
C LEU A 75 -7.53 -16.24 -8.49
N SER A 76 -8.70 -16.86 -8.57
CA SER A 76 -9.98 -16.27 -8.10
C SER A 76 -10.05 -16.11 -6.58
N ARG A 77 -9.18 -16.80 -5.81
CA ARG A 77 -9.06 -16.60 -4.36
C ARG A 77 -8.47 -15.23 -4.00
N TYR A 78 -7.68 -14.65 -4.88
CA TYR A 78 -7.11 -13.32 -4.71
C TYR A 78 -8.13 -12.27 -5.14
N LYS A 79 -8.67 -11.51 -4.18
CA LYS A 79 -9.66 -10.45 -4.47
C LYS A 79 -8.93 -9.14 -4.64
N ALA A 80 -8.93 -8.59 -5.84
CA ALA A 80 -8.28 -7.33 -6.13
C ALA A 80 -8.95 -6.19 -5.35
N ILE A 81 -8.13 -5.38 -4.68
CA ILE A 81 -8.55 -4.18 -3.93
C ILE A 81 -7.86 -2.91 -4.45
N GLY A 82 -6.81 -3.04 -5.25
CA GLY A 82 -6.04 -1.94 -5.80
C GLY A 82 -4.93 -2.42 -6.73
N PHE A 83 -4.06 -1.49 -7.10
CA PHE A 83 -2.91 -1.76 -7.96
C PHE A 83 -1.67 -0.99 -7.49
N ASP A 84 -0.50 -1.49 -7.83
CA ASP A 84 0.74 -0.73 -7.71
C ASP A 84 1.01 0.12 -8.97
N GLY A 85 2.10 0.91 -8.95
CA GLY A 85 2.49 1.76 -10.08
C GLY A 85 2.87 1.02 -11.35
N ASN A 86 3.09 -0.29 -11.30
CA ASN A 86 3.39 -1.15 -12.46
C ASN A 86 2.12 -1.85 -12.97
N GLY A 87 0.97 -1.66 -12.34
CA GLY A 87 -0.28 -2.32 -12.68
C GLY A 87 -0.42 -3.73 -12.10
N CYS A 88 0.44 -4.13 -11.16
CA CYS A 88 0.29 -5.37 -10.42
C CYS A 88 -0.85 -5.26 -9.42
N PRO A 89 -1.82 -6.19 -9.39
CA PRO A 89 -2.95 -6.09 -8.48
C PRO A 89 -2.54 -6.33 -7.02
N ILE A 90 -2.99 -5.43 -6.15
CA ILE A 90 -2.96 -5.59 -4.69
C ILE A 90 -4.24 -6.33 -4.30
N CYS A 91 -4.09 -7.43 -3.59
CA CYS A 91 -5.17 -8.38 -3.35
C CYS A 91 -5.30 -8.78 -1.89
N VAL A 92 -6.52 -9.15 -1.51
CA VAL A 92 -6.79 -9.94 -0.30
C VAL A 92 -6.78 -11.42 -0.68
N ASP A 93 -5.91 -12.23 -0.09
CA ASP A 93 -5.89 -13.69 -0.25
C ASP A 93 -6.87 -14.34 0.74
N VAL A 94 -8.08 -14.62 0.30
CA VAL A 94 -9.10 -15.26 1.13
C VAL A 94 -8.77 -16.71 1.47
N GLY A 95 -7.85 -17.33 0.75
CA GLY A 95 -7.37 -18.70 1.02
C GLY A 95 -6.34 -18.75 2.16
N GLN A 96 -5.72 -17.61 2.52
CA GLN A 96 -4.73 -17.52 3.60
C GLN A 96 -5.10 -16.46 4.66
N GLY A 97 -6.38 -16.38 4.99
CA GLY A 97 -6.80 -15.59 6.13
C GLY A 97 -6.75 -14.09 5.93
N ASP A 98 -7.00 -13.65 4.70
CA ASP A 98 -7.04 -12.27 4.27
C ASP A 98 -5.66 -11.57 4.32
N LEU A 99 -4.58 -12.32 4.07
CA LEU A 99 -3.27 -11.72 3.81
C LEU A 99 -3.37 -10.75 2.63
N ILE A 100 -2.64 -9.65 2.72
CA ILE A 100 -2.50 -8.72 1.60
C ILE A 100 -1.26 -9.12 0.80
N VAL A 101 -1.46 -9.31 -0.50
CA VAL A 101 -0.41 -9.70 -1.45
C VAL A 101 -0.46 -8.81 -2.70
N CYS A 102 0.69 -8.61 -3.31
CA CYS A 102 0.83 -8.07 -4.66
C CYS A 102 1.06 -9.24 -5.62
N LEU A 103 0.30 -9.34 -6.69
CA LEU A 103 0.51 -10.40 -7.69
C LEU A 103 1.31 -9.84 -8.86
N ASN A 104 2.55 -10.31 -9.02
CA ASN A 104 3.42 -9.89 -10.11
C ASN A 104 2.94 -10.47 -11.44
N HIS A 105 2.26 -9.64 -12.25
CA HIS A 105 1.68 -10.08 -13.52
C HIS A 105 2.75 -10.40 -14.59
N ASP A 106 3.97 -9.87 -14.46
CA ASP A 106 5.10 -10.17 -15.36
C ASP A 106 5.75 -11.52 -15.02
N HIS A 107 5.51 -12.05 -13.81
CA HIS A 107 6.02 -13.34 -13.33
C HIS A 107 4.87 -14.30 -12.99
N ASP A 108 3.99 -14.55 -13.95
CA ASP A 108 2.91 -15.54 -13.86
C ASP A 108 1.99 -15.37 -12.62
N PHE A 109 1.79 -14.13 -12.18
CA PHE A 109 1.02 -13.77 -10.97
C PHE A 109 1.60 -14.39 -9.68
N GLU A 110 2.92 -14.49 -9.58
CA GLU A 110 3.57 -14.85 -8.33
C GLU A 110 3.16 -13.88 -7.20
N ALA A 111 2.78 -14.45 -6.06
CA ALA A 111 2.30 -13.67 -4.93
C ALA A 111 3.49 -13.17 -4.09
N VAL A 112 3.61 -11.85 -3.97
CA VAL A 112 4.56 -11.16 -3.10
C VAL A 112 3.81 -10.66 -1.88
N PHE A 113 4.29 -10.99 -0.68
CA PHE A 113 3.68 -10.57 0.57
C PHE A 113 3.74 -9.05 0.72
N VAL A 114 2.61 -8.45 1.12
CA VAL A 114 2.50 -7.02 1.42
C VAL A 114 2.31 -6.82 2.92
N ASN A 115 1.22 -7.33 3.49
CA ASN A 115 0.91 -7.25 4.93
C ASN A 115 0.06 -8.43 5.40
N ALA A 116 0.12 -8.73 6.69
CA ALA A 116 -0.66 -9.81 7.30
C ALA A 116 -2.18 -9.50 7.39
N SER A 117 -2.60 -8.24 7.20
CA SER A 117 -4.01 -7.84 7.20
C SER A 117 -4.21 -6.46 6.58
N VAL A 118 -5.47 -6.11 6.24
CA VAL A 118 -5.85 -4.76 5.80
C VAL A 118 -5.56 -3.70 6.86
N HIS A 119 -5.62 -4.04 8.14
CA HIS A 119 -5.28 -3.13 9.24
C HIS A 119 -3.79 -2.75 9.22
N GLN A 120 -2.90 -3.74 9.03
CA GLN A 120 -1.46 -3.50 8.95
C GLN A 120 -1.10 -2.78 7.64
N LEU A 121 -1.76 -3.09 6.52
CA LEU A 121 -1.65 -2.30 5.30
C LEU A 121 -1.96 -0.83 5.58
N ALA A 122 -3.09 -0.55 6.19
CA ALA A 122 -3.52 0.82 6.51
C ALA A 122 -2.52 1.55 7.44
N GLU A 123 -2.01 0.86 8.48
CA GLU A 123 -0.97 1.45 9.35
C GLU A 123 0.33 1.74 8.59
N THR A 124 0.71 0.89 7.64
CA THR A 124 1.89 1.10 6.80
C THR A 124 1.70 2.28 5.84
N LEU A 125 0.50 2.41 5.24
CA LEU A 125 0.16 3.58 4.42
C LEU A 125 0.23 4.88 5.23
N LEU A 126 -0.26 4.89 6.48
CA LEU A 126 -0.11 6.04 7.40
C LEU A 126 1.36 6.34 7.73
N ALA A 127 2.19 5.31 7.89
CA ALA A 127 3.61 5.52 8.14
C ALA A 127 4.29 6.23 6.96
N PHE A 128 3.97 5.86 5.72
CA PHE A 128 4.45 6.54 4.51
C PHE A 128 3.88 7.96 4.37
N LEU A 129 2.60 8.17 4.69
CA LEU A 129 1.99 9.50 4.69
C LEU A 129 2.74 10.45 5.63
N HIS A 130 2.96 10.03 6.89
CA HIS A 130 3.69 10.83 7.88
C HIS A 130 5.17 11.02 7.50
N PHE A 131 5.80 10.04 6.88
CA PHE A 131 7.15 10.20 6.32
C PHE A 131 7.18 11.31 5.27
N GLY A 132 6.25 11.28 4.32
CA GLY A 132 6.14 12.33 3.29
C GLY A 132 5.87 13.72 3.89
N GLU A 133 5.02 13.82 4.92
CA GLU A 133 4.79 15.07 5.65
C GLU A 133 6.07 15.58 6.34
N ALA A 134 6.80 14.69 7.03
CA ALA A 134 8.04 15.04 7.71
C ALA A 134 9.13 15.51 6.73
N VAL A 135 9.21 14.93 5.54
CA VAL A 135 10.12 15.39 4.48
C VAL A 135 9.71 16.77 3.97
N ARG A 136 8.45 16.98 3.66
CA ARG A 136 7.93 18.27 3.17
C ARG A 136 8.01 19.40 4.21
N ALA A 137 7.84 19.08 5.47
CA ALA A 137 7.96 20.05 6.56
C ALA A 137 9.37 20.68 6.65
N VAL A 138 10.41 19.94 6.28
CA VAL A 138 11.81 20.41 6.29
C VAL A 138 12.21 21.05 4.95
N ASN A 139 11.79 20.46 3.83
CA ASN A 139 12.29 20.81 2.50
C ASN A 139 11.30 21.65 1.67
N GLY A 140 10.09 21.91 2.18
CA GLY A 140 9.03 22.67 1.52
C GLY A 140 7.96 21.80 0.87
N VAL A 141 6.75 22.35 0.74
CA VAL A 141 5.54 21.62 0.33
C VAL A 141 5.58 21.03 -1.09
N ASN A 142 6.42 21.60 -1.95
CA ASN A 142 6.56 21.14 -3.34
C ASN A 142 7.68 20.09 -3.51
N THR A 143 8.33 19.68 -2.42
CA THR A 143 9.41 18.69 -2.49
C THR A 143 8.83 17.29 -2.60
N SER A 144 9.31 16.53 -3.58
CA SER A 144 9.00 15.10 -3.67
C SER A 144 9.67 14.36 -2.49
N TYR A 145 8.91 13.53 -1.79
CA TYR A 145 9.41 12.85 -0.60
C TYR A 145 10.47 11.79 -0.91
N ASP A 146 10.54 11.30 -2.14
CA ASP A 146 11.49 10.28 -2.58
C ASP A 146 12.82 10.85 -3.09
N GLU A 147 12.92 12.17 -3.23
CA GLU A 147 14.14 12.85 -3.73
C GLU A 147 15.05 13.36 -2.61
N VAL A 148 14.47 13.81 -1.51
CA VAL A 148 15.21 14.51 -0.44
C VAL A 148 14.71 14.12 0.93
N PHE A 149 15.37 13.18 1.54
CA PHE A 149 15.12 12.83 2.95
C PHE A 149 16.43 12.46 3.65
N THR A 150 16.45 12.55 4.97
CA THR A 150 17.59 12.19 5.81
C THR A 150 17.57 10.72 6.17
N ASP A 151 18.74 10.16 6.55
CA ASP A 151 18.81 8.79 7.08
C ASP A 151 17.96 8.63 8.35
N ALA A 152 17.86 9.67 9.18
CA ALA A 152 17.02 9.63 10.38
C ALA A 152 15.52 9.49 10.04
N GLN A 153 15.04 10.22 9.03
CA GLN A 153 13.66 10.08 8.55
C GLN A 153 13.39 8.68 7.96
N PHE A 154 14.32 8.17 7.15
CA PHE A 154 14.23 6.84 6.58
C PHE A 154 14.23 5.75 7.66
N ASN A 155 15.16 5.81 8.60
CA ASN A 155 15.24 4.83 9.70
C ASN A 155 13.97 4.85 10.55
N SER A 156 13.38 6.02 10.81
CA SER A 156 12.10 6.14 11.52
C SER A 156 10.95 5.46 10.76
N LEU A 157 10.91 5.57 9.42
CA LEU A 157 9.94 4.85 8.60
C LEU A 157 10.14 3.33 8.70
N VAL A 158 11.38 2.84 8.57
CA VAL A 158 11.73 1.41 8.69
C VAL A 158 11.33 0.86 10.06
N GLU A 159 11.69 1.56 11.15
CA GLU A 159 11.32 1.17 12.51
C GLU A 159 9.80 1.09 12.68
N ARG A 160 9.07 2.06 12.14
CA ARG A 160 7.61 2.08 12.20
C ARG A 160 7.00 0.88 11.49
N ILE A 161 7.43 0.57 10.26
CA ILE A 161 6.94 -0.59 9.50
C ILE A 161 7.30 -1.90 10.24
N THR A 162 8.50 -1.99 10.81
CA THR A 162 8.93 -3.17 11.59
C THR A 162 7.98 -3.43 12.77
N VAL A 163 7.54 -2.39 13.47
CA VAL A 163 6.59 -2.50 14.60
C VAL A 163 5.18 -2.89 14.12
N ILE A 164 4.76 -2.40 12.96
CA ILE A 164 3.45 -2.72 12.39
C ILE A 164 3.40 -4.17 11.91
N ASP A 165 4.40 -4.56 11.11
CA ASP A 165 4.45 -5.87 10.44
C ASP A 165 5.89 -6.19 10.03
N GLY A 166 6.66 -6.80 10.93
CA GLY A 166 8.08 -7.09 10.68
C GLY A 166 8.32 -8.06 9.52
N GLU A 167 7.32 -8.91 9.17
CA GLU A 167 7.39 -9.79 8.01
C GLU A 167 7.39 -8.99 6.70
N ALA A 168 6.73 -7.86 6.66
CA ALA A 168 6.64 -7.02 5.47
C ALA A 168 8.01 -6.49 4.98
N LEU A 169 9.02 -6.50 5.84
CA LEU A 169 10.39 -6.08 5.52
C LEU A 169 11.37 -7.23 5.25
N GLN A 170 10.90 -8.48 5.22
CA GLN A 170 11.77 -9.60 4.83
C GLN A 170 12.15 -9.49 3.36
N GLU A 171 13.32 -10.05 3.02
CA GLU A 171 13.87 -10.01 1.66
C GLU A 171 12.87 -10.55 0.63
N GLY A 172 12.68 -9.81 -0.45
CA GLY A 172 11.74 -10.13 -1.53
C GLY A 172 10.30 -9.70 -1.29
N ASN A 173 9.92 -9.22 -0.09
CA ASN A 173 8.57 -8.72 0.18
C ASN A 173 8.38 -7.28 -0.34
N PHE A 174 7.13 -6.91 -0.57
CA PHE A 174 6.73 -5.67 -1.23
C PHE A 174 7.36 -4.42 -0.59
N TRP A 175 7.21 -4.24 0.72
CA TRP A 175 7.70 -3.04 1.40
C TRP A 175 9.22 -2.97 1.47
N GLN A 176 9.91 -4.11 1.55
CA GLN A 176 11.36 -4.17 1.47
C GLN A 176 11.86 -3.67 0.10
N GLN A 177 11.23 -4.11 -0.99
CA GLN A 177 11.55 -3.64 -2.34
C GLN A 177 11.21 -2.15 -2.52
N ALA A 178 10.08 -1.69 -1.99
CA ALA A 178 9.68 -0.28 -2.02
C ALA A 178 10.68 0.63 -1.29
N LEU A 179 11.17 0.21 -0.12
CA LEU A 179 12.20 0.95 0.63
C LEU A 179 13.55 0.98 -0.10
N GLN A 180 13.93 -0.10 -0.76
CA GLN A 180 15.14 -0.11 -1.61
C GLN A 180 15.02 0.86 -2.77
N THR A 181 13.87 0.90 -3.44
CA THR A 181 13.57 1.84 -4.52
C THR A 181 13.61 3.29 -4.02
N LEU A 182 13.04 3.56 -2.85
CA LEU A 182 13.06 4.87 -2.21
C LEU A 182 14.51 5.37 -1.97
N LEU A 183 15.39 4.50 -1.43
CA LEU A 183 16.82 4.83 -1.25
C LEU A 183 17.54 5.05 -2.59
N ALA A 184 17.26 4.22 -3.59
CA ALA A 184 17.87 4.35 -4.92
C ALA A 184 17.49 5.69 -5.56
N ASN A 185 16.22 6.10 -5.49
CA ASN A 185 15.74 7.40 -5.99
C ASN A 185 16.47 8.56 -5.30
N ARG A 186 16.51 8.58 -3.97
CA ARG A 186 17.26 9.63 -3.25
C ARG A 186 18.70 9.73 -3.71
N ASN A 187 19.40 8.60 -3.81
CA ASN A 187 20.82 8.60 -4.20
C ASN A 187 21.00 9.10 -5.64
N PHE A 188 20.11 8.73 -6.55
CA PHE A 188 20.10 9.23 -7.92
C PHE A 188 19.94 10.75 -7.97
N TYR A 189 18.95 11.31 -7.30
CA TYR A 189 18.71 12.76 -7.29
C TYR A 189 19.78 13.55 -6.55
N GLN A 190 20.44 12.98 -5.55
CA GLN A 190 21.61 13.59 -4.90
C GLN A 190 22.77 13.72 -5.88
N GLN A 191 23.10 12.68 -6.63
CA GLN A 191 24.16 12.70 -7.66
C GLN A 191 23.86 13.71 -8.78
N GLU A 192 22.62 13.76 -9.25
CA GLU A 192 22.18 14.72 -10.27
C GLU A 192 22.38 16.19 -9.82
N ARG A 193 22.13 16.48 -8.55
CA ARG A 193 22.35 17.83 -7.96
C ARG A 193 23.84 18.17 -7.89
N GLU A 194 24.66 17.26 -7.38
CA GLU A 194 26.11 17.46 -7.31
C GLU A 194 26.76 17.68 -8.70
N ASN A 195 26.22 17.04 -9.74
CA ASN A 195 26.69 17.20 -11.11
C ASN A 195 26.30 18.54 -11.75
N LYS A 196 25.16 19.12 -11.33
CA LYS A 196 24.70 20.43 -11.84
C LYS A 196 25.42 21.62 -11.19
N ASP A 197 25.98 21.40 -10.00
CA ASP A 197 26.71 22.44 -9.24
C ASP A 197 28.21 22.48 -9.61
N ARG A 198 28.68 21.61 -10.49
CA ARG A 198 30.06 21.58 -11.05
C ARG A 198 30.12 22.23 -12.41
#